data_10e3664946c303d87bff9b1f2bb562c2
#
_entry.id   10e3664946c303d87bff9b1f2bb562c2
#
_cell.length_a   1.000
_cell.length_b   1.000
_cell.length_c   1.000
_cell.angle_alpha   90.00
_cell.angle_beta   90.00
_cell.angle_gamma   90.00
#
_symmetry.space_group_name_H-M   'P 1'
#
loop_
_entity.id
_entity.type
_entity.pdbx_description
1 polymer ?
#
loop_
_entity_poly.entity_id
_entity_poly.type
_entity_poly.pdbx_seq_one_letter_code
_entity_poly.pdbx_strand_id
1 'polypeptide(L)'
;MSPKNFIIIVAVILLIAAIAIAWYVQKSVRFAKGKYGKQSVKAALQRYAAARNYKLLENVQIEVDGETQTIDFILAGYFGLIFVSALQGQGDFYGDFKEEYWSFMSDTQKVRFLNPVREMDKKLDLFRKLMAQKKIYNVKIDPAVVVVGSKADTPLYLSHVGEENIVMDMNGFKKFLQDEKFEKDNGLDLDAVLKVLQ
;
A
#
# COMPACT_ATOMS: atom_id res chain seq x y z
N MET A 1 -13.97 -52.13 13.08
CA MET A 1 -14.56 -50.78 12.83
C MET A 1 -15.81 -51.02 11.98
N SER A 2 -16.97 -50.51 12.38
CA SER A 2 -18.20 -50.74 11.61
C SER A 2 -18.07 -50.03 10.24
N PRO A 3 -18.54 -50.63 9.12
CA PRO A 3 -18.47 -50.03 7.80
C PRO A 3 -19.15 -48.66 7.76
N LYS A 4 -20.15 -48.39 8.58
CA LYS A 4 -20.80 -47.09 8.75
C LYS A 4 -19.85 -46.02 9.31
N ASN A 5 -19.02 -46.35 10.29
CA ASN A 5 -18.07 -45.41 10.89
C ASN A 5 -16.95 -45.09 9.91
N PHE A 6 -16.53 -46.01 9.07
CA PHE A 6 -15.55 -45.76 8.01
C PHE A 6 -16.07 -44.77 6.97
N ILE A 7 -17.31 -44.92 6.52
CA ILE A 7 -17.94 -43.99 5.56
C ILE A 7 -18.05 -42.58 6.14
N ILE A 8 -18.43 -42.46 7.42
CA ILE A 8 -18.53 -41.14 8.09
C ILE A 8 -17.16 -40.46 8.17
N ILE A 9 -16.10 -41.17 8.51
CA ILE A 9 -14.75 -40.62 8.59
C ILE A 9 -14.29 -40.12 7.22
N VAL A 10 -14.51 -40.91 6.16
CA VAL A 10 -14.14 -40.48 4.79
C VAL A 10 -14.92 -39.24 4.36
N ALA A 11 -16.22 -39.18 4.67
CA ALA A 11 -17.04 -37.98 4.35
C ALA A 11 -16.55 -36.72 5.07
N VAL A 12 -16.15 -36.83 6.34
CA VAL A 12 -15.60 -35.71 7.11
C VAL A 12 -14.27 -35.24 6.53
N ILE A 13 -13.38 -36.16 6.14
CA ILE A 13 -12.08 -35.79 5.52
C ILE A 13 -12.32 -35.07 4.19
N LEU A 14 -13.24 -35.55 3.35
CA LEU A 14 -13.58 -34.93 2.08
C LEU A 14 -14.17 -33.50 2.29
N LEU A 15 -15.00 -33.35 3.31
CA LEU A 15 -15.57 -32.02 3.65
C LEU A 15 -14.49 -31.06 4.07
N ILE A 16 -13.56 -31.45 4.93
CA ILE A 16 -12.43 -30.61 5.37
C ILE A 16 -11.55 -30.24 4.18
N ALA A 17 -11.25 -31.19 3.30
CA ALA A 17 -10.46 -30.94 2.09
C ALA A 17 -11.17 -29.93 1.15
N ALA A 18 -12.47 -30.08 0.95
CA ALA A 18 -13.26 -29.15 0.14
C ALA A 18 -13.25 -27.72 0.71
N ILE A 19 -13.39 -27.58 2.04
CA ILE A 19 -13.31 -26.28 2.73
C ILE A 19 -11.91 -25.66 2.56
N ALA A 20 -10.86 -26.44 2.72
CA ALA A 20 -9.48 -25.97 2.56
C ALA A 20 -9.19 -25.50 1.12
N ILE A 21 -9.67 -26.27 0.12
CA ILE A 21 -9.55 -25.89 -1.29
C ILE A 21 -10.33 -24.62 -1.59
N ALA A 22 -11.57 -24.52 -1.12
CA ALA A 22 -12.40 -23.33 -1.31
C ALA A 22 -11.74 -22.08 -0.68
N TRP A 23 -11.18 -22.23 0.51
CA TRP A 23 -10.45 -21.16 1.20
C TRP A 23 -9.18 -20.74 0.42
N TYR A 24 -8.42 -21.70 -0.09
CA TYR A 24 -7.22 -21.45 -0.89
C TYR A 24 -7.55 -20.75 -2.20
N VAL A 25 -8.57 -21.22 -2.93
CA VAL A 25 -9.05 -20.59 -4.17
C VAL A 25 -9.56 -19.16 -3.89
N GLN A 26 -10.33 -18.95 -2.83
CA GLN A 26 -10.85 -17.64 -2.47
C GLN A 26 -9.71 -16.66 -2.10
N LYS A 27 -8.69 -17.15 -1.41
CA LYS A 27 -7.49 -16.36 -1.09
C LYS A 27 -6.72 -15.97 -2.36
N SER A 28 -6.54 -16.92 -3.28
CA SER A 28 -5.84 -16.70 -4.56
C SER A 28 -6.59 -15.70 -5.46
N VAL A 29 -7.92 -15.81 -5.56
CA VAL A 29 -8.77 -14.89 -6.33
C VAL A 29 -8.79 -13.48 -5.72
N ARG A 30 -8.82 -13.36 -4.39
CA ARG A 30 -8.74 -12.06 -3.72
C ARG A 30 -7.41 -11.38 -3.96
N PHE A 31 -6.33 -12.15 -3.98
CA PHE A 31 -5.00 -11.65 -4.29
C PHE A 31 -4.93 -11.13 -5.74
N ALA A 32 -5.42 -11.92 -6.71
CA ALA A 32 -5.45 -11.55 -8.13
C ALA A 32 -6.32 -10.30 -8.42
N LYS A 33 -7.36 -10.03 -7.61
CA LYS A 33 -8.26 -8.87 -7.76
C LYS A 33 -7.79 -7.57 -7.08
N GLY A 34 -6.56 -7.48 -6.63
CA GLY A 34 -6.00 -6.25 -6.06
C GLY A 34 -6.42 -5.94 -4.61
N LYS A 35 -7.39 -6.62 -4.06
CA LYS A 35 -7.87 -6.35 -2.70
C LYS A 35 -6.89 -6.79 -1.61
N TYR A 36 -6.15 -7.88 -1.83
CA TYR A 36 -5.29 -8.46 -0.80
C TYR A 36 -4.03 -7.64 -0.56
N GLY A 37 -3.46 -7.07 -1.61
CA GLY A 37 -2.26 -6.25 -1.52
C GLY A 37 -2.50 -4.97 -0.72
N LYS A 38 -3.52 -4.20 -1.08
CA LYS A 38 -3.93 -3.01 -0.32
C LYS A 38 -4.30 -3.35 1.13
N GLN A 39 -4.94 -4.49 1.38
CA GLN A 39 -5.26 -4.94 2.74
C GLN A 39 -4.03 -5.25 3.58
N SER A 40 -2.97 -5.81 2.99
CA SER A 40 -1.72 -6.07 3.71
C SER A 40 -1.02 -4.78 4.12
N VAL A 41 -0.98 -3.79 3.23
CA VAL A 41 -0.47 -2.44 3.52
C VAL A 41 -1.31 -1.78 4.61
N LYS A 42 -2.64 -1.79 4.45
CA LYS A 42 -3.58 -1.28 5.46
C LYS A 42 -3.34 -1.90 6.82
N ALA A 43 -3.24 -3.23 6.90
CA ALA A 43 -3.02 -3.93 8.17
C ALA A 43 -1.69 -3.56 8.83
N ALA A 44 -0.63 -3.33 8.05
CA ALA A 44 0.65 -2.84 8.57
C ALA A 44 0.51 -1.42 9.15
N LEU A 45 -0.13 -0.51 8.38
CA LEU A 45 -0.39 0.86 8.81
C LEU A 45 -1.28 0.93 10.05
N GLN A 46 -2.35 0.13 10.10
CA GLN A 46 -3.26 0.09 11.25
C GLN A 46 -2.55 -0.35 12.54
N ARG A 47 -1.69 -1.39 12.46
CA ARG A 47 -0.91 -1.85 13.62
C ARG A 47 0.06 -0.76 14.09
N TYR A 48 0.73 -0.10 13.13
CA TYR A 48 1.67 0.96 13.43
C TYR A 48 0.96 2.19 14.05
N ALA A 49 -0.17 2.59 13.48
CA ALA A 49 -0.99 3.70 13.95
C ALA A 49 -1.55 3.44 15.37
N ALA A 50 -2.10 2.23 15.61
CA ALA A 50 -2.68 1.88 16.90
C ALA A 50 -1.64 1.91 18.04
N ALA A 51 -0.41 1.48 17.78
CA ALA A 51 0.67 1.49 18.77
C ALA A 51 1.14 2.90 19.15
N ARG A 52 0.85 3.93 18.34
CA ARG A 52 1.37 5.31 18.49
C ARG A 52 0.27 6.37 18.57
N ASN A 53 -0.99 5.95 18.55
CA ASN A 53 -2.16 6.84 18.51
C ASN A 53 -2.15 7.79 17.29
N TYR A 54 -1.62 7.31 16.14
CA TYR A 54 -1.66 8.03 14.88
C TYR A 54 -2.98 7.83 14.15
N LYS A 55 -3.29 8.69 13.19
CA LYS A 55 -4.51 8.60 12.39
C LYS A 55 -4.21 7.99 11.03
N LEU A 56 -5.00 7.00 10.63
CA LEU A 56 -4.95 6.42 9.28
C LEU A 56 -6.18 6.88 8.50
N LEU A 57 -5.95 7.54 7.39
CA LEU A 57 -6.95 7.92 6.41
C LEU A 57 -6.83 7.01 5.18
N GLU A 58 -7.95 6.68 4.55
CA GLU A 58 -8.01 5.74 3.41
C GLU A 58 -8.74 6.37 2.24
N ASN A 59 -8.24 6.15 1.02
CA ASN A 59 -8.82 6.63 -0.23
C ASN A 59 -9.14 8.14 -0.19
N VAL A 60 -8.19 8.91 0.29
CA VAL A 60 -8.34 10.37 0.42
C VAL A 60 -8.33 11.00 -0.95
N GLN A 61 -9.39 11.68 -1.30
CA GLN A 61 -9.47 12.50 -2.51
C GLN A 61 -9.03 13.93 -2.19
N ILE A 62 -8.12 14.44 -3.00
CA ILE A 62 -7.72 15.84 -2.99
C ILE A 62 -8.09 16.45 -4.33
N GLU A 63 -8.71 17.64 -4.27
CA GLU A 63 -9.12 18.39 -5.44
C GLU A 63 -8.64 19.85 -5.31
N VAL A 64 -7.97 20.33 -6.33
CA VAL A 64 -7.48 21.70 -6.41
C VAL A 64 -7.57 22.16 -7.87
N ASP A 65 -8.22 23.29 -8.11
CA ASP A 65 -8.33 23.93 -9.42
C ASP A 65 -8.89 22.97 -10.52
N GLY A 66 -9.79 22.04 -10.13
CA GLY A 66 -10.40 21.05 -11.03
C GLY A 66 -9.53 19.81 -11.29
N GLU A 67 -8.33 19.74 -10.74
CA GLU A 67 -7.51 18.53 -10.75
C GLU A 67 -7.81 17.70 -9.50
N THR A 68 -8.08 16.40 -9.71
CA THR A 68 -8.39 15.46 -8.62
C THR A 68 -7.38 14.33 -8.58
N GLN A 69 -6.85 14.02 -7.39
CA GLN A 69 -5.99 12.88 -7.14
C GLN A 69 -6.50 12.07 -5.95
N THR A 70 -6.29 10.74 -5.99
CA THR A 70 -6.64 9.85 -4.88
C THR A 70 -5.38 9.24 -4.29
N ILE A 71 -5.25 9.33 -2.97
CA ILE A 71 -4.18 8.71 -2.20
C ILE A 71 -4.74 7.48 -1.49
N ASP A 72 -4.11 6.32 -1.67
CA ASP A 72 -4.63 5.07 -1.10
C ASP A 72 -4.68 5.14 0.44
N PHE A 73 -3.58 5.60 1.05
CA PHE A 73 -3.48 5.76 2.50
C PHE A 73 -2.66 6.99 2.88
N ILE A 74 -3.10 7.68 3.92
CA ILE A 74 -2.33 8.72 4.61
C ILE A 74 -2.23 8.32 6.07
N LEU A 75 -1.02 8.11 6.56
CA LEU A 75 -0.76 8.00 7.99
C LEU A 75 -0.34 9.36 8.52
N ALA A 76 -1.08 9.88 9.49
CA ALA A 76 -0.88 11.21 10.05
C ALA A 76 -0.51 11.13 11.53
N GLY A 77 0.54 11.82 11.92
CA GLY A 77 1.05 11.88 13.29
C GLY A 77 1.84 13.16 13.54
N TYR A 78 2.38 13.31 14.73
CA TYR A 78 3.18 14.50 15.10
C TYR A 78 4.45 14.66 14.24
N PHE A 79 4.94 13.57 13.66
CA PHE A 79 6.07 13.58 12.72
C PHE A 79 5.73 14.24 11.37
N GLY A 80 4.46 14.33 11.01
CA GLY A 80 3.98 14.73 9.70
C GLY A 80 3.02 13.71 9.08
N LEU A 81 3.15 13.50 7.78
CA LEU A 81 2.32 12.60 6.99
C LEU A 81 3.18 11.56 6.26
N ILE A 82 2.72 10.33 6.20
CA ILE A 82 3.22 9.34 5.25
C ILE A 82 2.15 9.12 4.19
N PHE A 83 2.48 9.40 2.92
CA PHE A 83 1.61 9.10 1.78
C PHE A 83 1.97 7.74 1.21
N VAL A 84 1.00 6.84 1.13
CA VAL A 84 1.24 5.48 0.68
C VAL A 84 0.36 5.15 -0.51
N SER A 85 1.00 4.72 -1.61
CA SER A 85 0.35 4.07 -2.74
C SER A 85 0.70 2.59 -2.74
N ALA A 86 -0.30 1.72 -2.95
CA ALA A 86 -0.11 0.29 -2.97
C ALA A 86 -0.26 -0.26 -4.39
N LEU A 87 0.82 -0.80 -4.94
CA LEU A 87 0.83 -1.55 -6.20
C LEU A 87 0.75 -3.04 -5.91
N GLN A 88 -0.03 -3.75 -6.72
CA GLN A 88 -0.18 -5.18 -6.54
C GLN A 88 0.05 -5.95 -7.83
N GLY A 89 0.76 -7.08 -7.72
CA GLY A 89 0.90 -8.05 -8.80
C GLY A 89 1.56 -9.34 -8.31
N GLN A 90 1.24 -10.46 -8.98
CA GLN A 90 1.92 -11.73 -8.81
C GLN A 90 2.90 -11.93 -9.96
N GLY A 91 4.10 -11.36 -9.84
CA GLY A 91 5.13 -11.39 -10.87
C GLY A 91 6.20 -10.34 -10.60
N ASP A 92 6.95 -10.03 -11.63
CA ASP A 92 8.10 -9.16 -11.58
C ASP A 92 7.74 -7.75 -12.01
N PHE A 93 8.26 -6.76 -11.29
CA PHE A 93 8.13 -5.36 -11.64
C PHE A 93 9.44 -4.83 -12.22
N TYR A 94 9.35 -4.23 -13.39
CA TYR A 94 10.47 -3.58 -14.08
C TYR A 94 10.19 -2.10 -14.20
N GLY A 95 11.10 -1.28 -13.72
CA GLY A 95 10.94 0.16 -13.72
C GLY A 95 12.24 0.90 -13.91
N ASP A 96 12.13 2.03 -14.59
CA ASP A 96 13.16 3.05 -14.66
C ASP A 96 12.57 4.35 -14.11
N PHE A 97 13.24 4.98 -13.15
CA PHE A 97 12.75 6.20 -12.51
C PHE A 97 12.67 7.39 -13.48
N LYS A 98 13.41 7.35 -14.59
CA LYS A 98 13.39 8.37 -15.65
C LYS A 98 12.29 8.17 -16.68
N GLU A 99 11.79 6.93 -16.82
CA GLU A 99 10.78 6.60 -17.80
C GLU A 99 9.37 6.98 -17.33
N GLU A 100 8.49 7.22 -18.29
CA GLU A 100 7.08 7.54 -18.02
C GLU A 100 6.27 6.32 -17.61
N TYR A 101 6.67 5.14 -18.10
CA TYR A 101 5.93 3.90 -17.88
C TYR A 101 6.85 2.82 -17.32
N TRP A 102 6.27 2.01 -16.45
CA TRP A 102 6.84 0.78 -15.93
C TRP A 102 6.16 -0.44 -16.55
N SER A 103 6.71 -1.61 -16.33
CA SER A 103 6.16 -2.87 -16.79
C SER A 103 6.01 -3.86 -15.65
N PHE A 104 4.91 -4.59 -15.67
CA PHE A 104 4.67 -5.74 -14.83
C PHE A 104 4.62 -6.99 -15.71
N MET A 105 5.30 -8.07 -15.29
CA MET A 105 5.35 -9.34 -15.99
C MET A 105 4.99 -10.48 -15.05
N SER A 106 4.06 -11.32 -15.50
CA SER A 106 3.71 -12.58 -14.86
C SER A 106 3.69 -13.70 -15.89
N ASP A 107 3.46 -14.94 -15.47
CA ASP A 107 3.36 -16.10 -16.37
C ASP A 107 2.25 -15.95 -17.42
N THR A 108 1.24 -15.15 -17.14
CA THR A 108 0.03 -15.04 -17.97
C THR A 108 -0.15 -13.69 -18.66
N GLN A 109 0.59 -12.66 -18.24
CA GLN A 109 0.40 -11.31 -18.79
C GLN A 109 1.64 -10.43 -18.69
N LYS A 110 1.72 -9.49 -19.62
CA LYS A 110 2.64 -8.36 -19.58
C LYS A 110 1.81 -7.07 -19.65
N VAL A 111 1.92 -6.23 -18.62
CA VAL A 111 1.17 -4.98 -18.51
C VAL A 111 2.13 -3.82 -18.40
N ARG A 112 1.85 -2.74 -19.15
CA ARG A 112 2.54 -1.47 -19.03
C ARG A 112 1.64 -0.49 -18.28
N PHE A 113 2.19 0.24 -17.32
CA PHE A 113 1.44 1.18 -16.48
C PHE A 113 2.29 2.43 -16.20
N LEU A 114 1.65 3.50 -15.77
CA LEU A 114 2.34 4.75 -15.46
C LEU A 114 3.35 4.56 -14.33
N ASN A 115 4.47 5.25 -14.41
CA ASN A 115 5.50 5.24 -13.38
C ASN A 115 4.92 5.71 -12.03
N PRO A 116 4.87 4.85 -11.02
CA PRO A 116 4.21 5.15 -9.75
C PRO A 116 4.94 6.22 -8.93
N VAL A 117 6.22 6.44 -9.19
CA VAL A 117 6.97 7.53 -8.56
C VAL A 117 6.45 8.86 -9.09
N ARG A 118 6.32 9.01 -10.40
CA ARG A 118 5.75 10.21 -11.03
C ARG A 118 4.29 10.46 -10.63
N GLU A 119 3.52 9.38 -10.46
CA GLU A 119 2.15 9.52 -9.95
C GLU A 119 2.13 9.99 -8.49
N MET A 120 3.07 9.52 -7.68
CA MET A 120 3.23 10.00 -6.30
C MET A 120 3.62 11.48 -6.28
N ASP A 121 4.56 11.91 -7.13
CA ASP A 121 4.97 13.32 -7.24
C ASP A 121 3.77 14.23 -7.56
N LYS A 122 2.91 13.84 -8.51
CA LYS A 122 1.68 14.60 -8.82
C LYS A 122 0.76 14.73 -7.60
N LYS A 123 0.59 13.65 -6.82
CA LYS A 123 -0.22 13.67 -5.59
C LYS A 123 0.37 14.62 -4.55
N LEU A 124 1.70 14.57 -4.39
CA LEU A 124 2.42 15.47 -3.46
C LEU A 124 2.28 16.93 -3.88
N ASP A 125 2.43 17.23 -5.15
CA ASP A 125 2.32 18.61 -5.67
C ASP A 125 0.91 19.15 -5.50
N LEU A 126 -0.12 18.34 -5.81
CA LEU A 126 -1.50 18.74 -5.61
C LEU A 126 -1.83 18.98 -4.13
N PHE A 127 -1.33 18.10 -3.25
CA PHE A 127 -1.49 18.27 -1.82
C PHE A 127 -0.80 19.55 -1.31
N ARG A 128 0.42 19.82 -1.75
CA ARG A 128 1.13 21.06 -1.37
C ARG A 128 0.35 22.31 -1.81
N LYS A 129 -0.23 22.29 -3.02
CA LYS A 129 -1.12 23.36 -3.49
C LYS A 129 -2.34 23.52 -2.58
N LEU A 130 -2.99 22.40 -2.21
CA LEU A 130 -4.13 22.41 -1.29
C LEU A 130 -3.78 23.02 0.06
N MET A 131 -2.67 22.60 0.66
CA MET A 131 -2.21 23.13 1.94
C MET A 131 -1.89 24.63 1.85
N ALA A 132 -1.26 25.09 0.76
CA ALA A 132 -0.98 26.50 0.54
C ALA A 132 -2.25 27.35 0.42
N GLN A 133 -3.29 26.85 -0.28
CA GLN A 133 -4.61 27.52 -0.35
C GLN A 133 -5.26 27.63 1.03
N LYS A 134 -5.05 26.65 1.91
CA LYS A 134 -5.55 26.64 3.29
C LYS A 134 -4.63 27.36 4.27
N LYS A 135 -3.51 27.94 3.80
CA LYS A 135 -2.47 28.63 4.61
C LYS A 135 -1.85 27.73 5.69
N ILE A 136 -1.77 26.43 5.41
CA ILE A 136 -1.10 25.46 6.25
C ILE A 136 0.29 25.20 5.64
N TYR A 137 1.33 25.51 6.38
CA TYR A 137 2.71 25.46 5.89
C TYR A 137 3.53 24.46 6.72
N ASN A 138 4.69 24.08 6.20
CA ASN A 138 5.65 23.20 6.88
C ASN A 138 5.13 21.80 7.18
N VAL A 139 4.19 21.29 6.37
CA VAL A 139 3.74 19.90 6.47
C VAL A 139 4.82 19.00 5.89
N LYS A 140 5.48 18.24 6.76
CA LYS A 140 6.43 17.21 6.33
C LYS A 140 5.68 16.02 5.77
N ILE A 141 6.09 15.53 4.60
CA ILE A 141 5.47 14.40 3.93
C ILE A 141 6.56 13.44 3.50
N ASP A 142 6.42 12.19 3.91
CA ASP A 142 7.27 11.08 3.49
C ASP A 142 6.47 10.16 2.55
N PRO A 143 6.79 10.09 1.26
CA PRO A 143 6.09 9.22 0.31
C PRO A 143 6.59 7.79 0.37
N ALA A 144 5.68 6.83 0.09
CA ALA A 144 6.00 5.43 -0.05
C ALA A 144 5.15 4.77 -1.14
N VAL A 145 5.78 4.10 -2.09
CA VAL A 145 5.14 3.22 -3.07
C VAL A 145 5.43 1.78 -2.66
N VAL A 146 4.41 1.09 -2.18
CA VAL A 146 4.56 -0.28 -1.66
C VAL A 146 4.11 -1.28 -2.70
N VAL A 147 5.04 -2.09 -3.18
CA VAL A 147 4.76 -3.16 -4.12
C VAL A 147 4.46 -4.45 -3.36
N VAL A 148 3.28 -5.01 -3.60
CA VAL A 148 2.83 -6.22 -2.91
C VAL A 148 2.65 -7.34 -3.91
N GLY A 149 3.53 -8.32 -3.82
CA GLY A 149 3.50 -9.56 -4.58
C GLY A 149 2.85 -10.71 -3.81
N SER A 150 3.03 -11.92 -4.31
CA SER A 150 2.60 -13.16 -3.64
C SER A 150 3.40 -13.46 -2.38
N LYS A 151 4.63 -12.93 -2.32
CA LYS A 151 5.55 -13.02 -1.18
C LYS A 151 5.80 -11.62 -0.63
N ALA A 152 6.33 -11.55 0.59
CA ALA A 152 6.68 -10.29 1.23
C ALA A 152 7.84 -9.58 0.53
N ASP A 153 8.72 -10.34 -0.10
CA ASP A 153 9.86 -9.92 -0.93
C ASP A 153 9.47 -10.04 -2.41
N THR A 154 8.84 -9.02 -2.94
CA THR A 154 8.46 -8.98 -4.36
C THR A 154 9.66 -8.58 -5.22
N PRO A 155 9.96 -9.30 -6.31
CA PRO A 155 11.06 -8.94 -7.20
C PRO A 155 10.83 -7.58 -7.85
N LEU A 156 11.76 -6.65 -7.62
CA LEU A 156 11.77 -5.30 -8.15
C LEU A 156 13.06 -5.08 -8.94
N TYR A 157 12.93 -4.94 -10.25
CA TYR A 157 14.04 -4.64 -11.15
C TYR A 157 14.01 -3.16 -11.52
N LEU A 158 14.66 -2.34 -10.71
CA LEU A 158 14.61 -0.89 -10.82
C LEU A 158 15.95 -0.33 -11.29
N SER A 159 15.90 0.62 -12.22
CA SER A 159 17.06 1.38 -12.71
C SER A 159 16.90 2.87 -12.44
N HIS A 160 18.03 3.60 -12.46
CA HIS A 160 18.13 5.03 -12.18
C HIS A 160 17.41 5.44 -10.87
N VAL A 161 17.52 4.56 -9.86
CA VAL A 161 16.99 4.83 -8.52
C VAL A 161 17.74 6.00 -7.92
N GLY A 162 17.03 7.04 -7.52
CA GLY A 162 17.60 8.22 -6.85
C GLY A 162 18.05 7.89 -5.41
N GLU A 163 18.67 8.87 -4.75
CA GLU A 163 19.12 8.73 -3.35
C GLU A 163 17.94 8.44 -2.41
N GLU A 164 16.78 9.03 -2.69
CA GLU A 164 15.55 8.80 -1.94
C GLU A 164 14.65 7.79 -2.68
N ASN A 165 14.92 6.51 -2.48
CA ASN A 165 14.06 5.46 -3.03
C ASN A 165 12.77 5.33 -2.22
N ILE A 166 11.66 5.74 -2.83
CA ILE A 166 10.32 5.62 -2.24
C ILE A 166 9.61 4.30 -2.57
N VAL A 167 10.21 3.47 -3.44
CA VAL A 167 9.61 2.21 -3.90
C VAL A 167 10.19 1.04 -3.14
N MET A 168 9.33 0.26 -2.52
CA MET A 168 9.73 -0.84 -1.66
C MET A 168 8.72 -1.98 -1.66
N ASP A 169 9.18 -3.17 -1.32
CA ASP A 169 8.31 -4.31 -1.02
C ASP A 169 7.72 -4.22 0.41
N MET A 170 6.94 -5.21 0.80
CA MET A 170 6.35 -5.24 2.14
C MET A 170 7.37 -5.34 3.28
N ASN A 171 8.52 -5.97 3.06
CA ASN A 171 9.57 -6.06 4.07
C ASN A 171 10.29 -4.71 4.22
N GLY A 172 10.61 -4.08 3.10
CA GLY A 172 11.14 -2.71 3.06
C GLY A 172 10.19 -1.73 3.73
N PHE A 173 8.88 -1.81 3.44
CA PHE A 173 7.88 -0.94 4.04
C PHE A 173 7.76 -1.08 5.57
N LYS A 174 7.83 -2.31 6.09
CA LYS A 174 7.85 -2.52 7.53
C LYS A 174 9.09 -1.91 8.19
N LYS A 175 10.27 -2.00 7.53
CA LYS A 175 11.50 -1.35 8.01
C LYS A 175 11.38 0.17 7.94
N PHE A 176 10.84 0.70 6.83
CA PHE A 176 10.60 2.13 6.66
C PHE A 176 9.72 2.69 7.78
N LEU A 177 8.64 2.01 8.16
CA LEU A 177 7.79 2.44 9.28
C LEU A 177 8.50 2.43 10.65
N GLN A 178 9.63 1.73 10.79
CA GLN A 178 10.41 1.68 12.03
C GLN A 178 11.49 2.76 12.10
N ASP A 179 11.59 3.64 11.12
CA ASP A 179 12.55 4.74 11.12
C ASP A 179 12.23 5.71 12.28
N GLU A 180 13.25 6.03 13.06
CA GLU A 180 13.16 6.94 14.22
C GLU A 180 12.66 8.34 13.85
N LYS A 181 12.77 8.74 12.57
CA LYS A 181 12.25 10.04 12.10
C LYS A 181 10.74 10.18 12.29
N PHE A 182 9.99 9.05 12.34
CA PHE A 182 8.54 9.03 12.55
C PHE A 182 8.14 9.08 14.04
N GLU A 183 9.09 9.09 14.93
CA GLU A 183 8.87 9.28 16.38
C GLU A 183 9.14 10.72 16.81
N LYS A 184 9.69 11.55 15.93
CA LYS A 184 10.01 12.95 16.21
C LYS A 184 8.77 13.83 16.04
N ASP A 185 8.52 14.69 17.01
CA ASP A 185 7.53 15.75 16.88
C ASP A 185 8.10 16.89 16.01
N ASN A 186 7.46 17.12 14.88
CA ASN A 186 7.83 18.20 13.95
C ASN A 186 6.93 19.44 14.12
N GLY A 187 6.13 19.50 15.17
CA GLY A 187 5.26 20.65 15.45
C GLY A 187 4.11 20.82 14.45
N LEU A 188 3.65 19.74 13.83
CA LEU A 188 2.53 19.78 12.89
C LEU A 188 1.23 20.07 13.62
N ASP A 189 0.47 21.08 13.16
CA ASP A 189 -0.94 21.22 13.53
C ASP A 189 -1.76 20.12 12.85
N LEU A 190 -1.77 18.96 13.51
CA LEU A 190 -2.41 17.76 12.99
C LEU A 190 -3.91 17.97 12.79
N ASP A 191 -4.57 18.67 13.69
CA ASP A 191 -6.03 18.92 13.62
C ASP A 191 -6.39 19.80 12.44
N ALA A 192 -5.60 20.85 12.17
CA ALA A 192 -5.79 21.68 10.99
C ALA A 192 -5.64 20.88 9.68
N VAL A 193 -4.64 20.00 9.60
CA VAL A 193 -4.43 19.16 8.41
C VAL A 193 -5.56 18.15 8.26
N LEU A 194 -5.95 17.45 9.32
CA LEU A 194 -7.02 16.45 9.27
C LEU A 194 -8.38 17.05 8.87
N LYS A 195 -8.65 18.28 9.30
CA LYS A 195 -9.88 19.02 8.93
C LYS A 195 -9.95 19.33 7.43
N VAL A 196 -8.81 19.44 6.76
CA VAL A 196 -8.78 19.68 5.30
C VAL A 196 -8.91 18.37 4.52
N LEU A 197 -8.52 17.24 5.11
CA LEU A 197 -8.50 15.92 4.46
C LEU A 197 -9.79 15.11 4.68
N GLN A 198 -10.70 15.57 5.51
CA GLN A 198 -12.01 14.97 5.80
C GLN A 198 -13.12 15.69 5.06
#